data_2cc3c8a9a3354a1db2bf5d5400266693
#
_entry.id   2cc3c8a9a3354a1db2bf5d5400266693
#
_cell.length_a   1.000
_cell.length_b   1.000
_cell.length_c   1.000
_cell.angle_alpha   90.00
_cell.angle_beta   90.00
_cell.angle_gamma   90.00
#
_symmetry.space_group_name_H-M   'P 1'
#
loop_
_entity.id
_entity.type
_entity.pdbx_description
1 polymer ?
#
loop_
_entity_poly.entity_id
_entity_poly.type
_entity_poly.pdbx_seq_one_letter_code
_entity_poly.pdbx_strand_id
1 'polypeptide(L)'
;MAHALTQAGVAVAVLEYTLLPEATLAEVVREVRSAVAWLYRHAGAYGIDRDRIHVGGSSAGGHLAAMLLGDAWQSRFNVPQDVIKGILGLSGLYDIRPLCDIGVNEWLRLHDEQAALLSPALDLPLQGPPVVLCAGGLETTGFKHQTLYFHALREEHGLPVRLVENTHNNHFNLVNELANPQSALFQATMDMIG
;
A
#
# COMPACT_ATOMS: atom_id res chain seq x y z
N MET A 1 5.18 4.72 14.93
CA MET A 1 4.36 3.77 14.15
C MET A 1 4.56 2.33 14.62
N ALA A 2 5.68 1.68 14.35
CA ALA A 2 5.91 0.26 14.70
C ALA A 2 5.65 -0.07 16.19
N HIS A 3 6.07 0.80 17.12
CA HIS A 3 5.96 0.55 18.55
C HIS A 3 4.51 0.26 19.02
N ALA A 4 3.53 1.04 18.60
CA ALA A 4 2.14 0.81 19.02
C ALA A 4 1.57 -0.49 18.44
N LEU A 5 1.90 -0.81 17.19
CA LEU A 5 1.50 -2.07 16.55
C LEU A 5 2.15 -3.28 17.24
N THR A 6 3.45 -3.18 17.58
CA THR A 6 4.13 -4.28 18.29
C THR A 6 3.61 -4.49 19.71
N GLN A 7 3.23 -3.41 20.40
CA GLN A 7 2.54 -3.52 21.71
C GLN A 7 1.15 -4.18 21.57
N ALA A 8 0.51 -4.04 20.43
CA ALA A 8 -0.75 -4.70 20.12
C ALA A 8 -0.59 -6.15 19.58
N GLY A 9 0.64 -6.70 19.63
CA GLY A 9 0.90 -8.09 19.22
C GLY A 9 1.16 -8.29 17.73
N VAL A 10 1.34 -7.20 16.97
CA VAL A 10 1.63 -7.27 15.52
C VAL A 10 3.13 -7.22 15.28
N ALA A 11 3.69 -8.23 14.62
CA ALA A 11 5.06 -8.18 14.14
C ALA A 11 5.16 -7.16 12.98
N VAL A 12 6.16 -6.28 13.02
CA VAL A 12 6.35 -5.25 11.99
C VAL A 12 7.68 -5.46 11.30
N ALA A 13 7.63 -5.76 10.00
CA ALA A 13 8.79 -5.79 9.12
C ALA A 13 8.86 -4.47 8.33
N VAL A 14 9.97 -3.78 8.42
CA VAL A 14 10.23 -2.56 7.65
C VAL A 14 11.08 -2.93 6.44
N LEU A 15 10.51 -2.72 5.26
CA LEU A 15 11.18 -3.05 4.01
C LEU A 15 12.04 -1.88 3.53
N GLU A 16 13.31 -2.15 3.29
CA GLU A 16 14.19 -1.30 2.49
C GLU A 16 14.17 -1.79 1.04
N TYR A 17 14.06 -0.85 0.10
CA TYR A 17 14.07 -1.10 -1.34
C TYR A 17 14.93 -0.06 -2.05
N THR A 18 15.38 -0.36 -3.26
CA THR A 18 16.22 0.54 -4.05
C THR A 18 15.45 1.80 -4.43
N LEU A 19 16.08 2.95 -4.22
CA LEU A 19 15.45 4.24 -4.53
C LEU A 19 15.63 4.62 -6.00
N LEU A 20 14.68 5.40 -6.51
CA LEU A 20 14.79 6.04 -7.82
C LEU A 20 15.84 7.17 -7.76
N PRO A 21 16.63 7.39 -8.80
CA PRO A 21 16.59 6.74 -10.12
C PRO A 21 17.56 5.53 -10.26
N GLU A 22 18.10 4.99 -9.17
CA GLU A 22 19.02 3.83 -9.19
C GLU A 22 18.35 2.55 -9.68
N ALA A 23 17.04 2.41 -9.43
CA ALA A 23 16.20 1.38 -10.00
C ALA A 23 15.03 2.01 -10.76
N THR A 24 14.41 1.27 -11.66
CA THR A 24 13.13 1.65 -12.25
C THR A 24 11.97 1.35 -11.29
N LEU A 25 10.84 2.03 -11.42
CA LEU A 25 9.68 1.76 -10.59
C LEU A 25 9.20 0.29 -10.71
N ALA A 26 9.31 -0.31 -11.89
CA ALA A 26 8.98 -1.72 -12.12
C ALA A 26 9.92 -2.66 -11.32
N GLU A 27 11.21 -2.32 -11.22
CA GLU A 27 12.17 -3.06 -10.39
C GLU A 27 11.84 -2.92 -8.91
N VAL A 28 11.51 -1.70 -8.43
CA VAL A 28 11.09 -1.49 -7.05
C VAL A 28 9.84 -2.31 -6.71
N VAL A 29 8.84 -2.32 -7.58
CA VAL A 29 7.64 -3.19 -7.41
C VAL A 29 8.03 -4.67 -7.33
N ARG A 30 8.97 -5.12 -8.17
CA ARG A 30 9.49 -6.50 -8.12
C ARG A 30 10.22 -6.80 -6.80
N GLU A 31 10.99 -5.86 -6.28
CA GLU A 31 11.67 -5.99 -4.98
C GLU A 31 10.67 -6.15 -3.84
N VAL A 32 9.61 -5.33 -3.82
CA VAL A 32 8.54 -5.41 -2.82
C VAL A 32 7.84 -6.76 -2.87
N ARG A 33 7.50 -7.27 -4.07
CA ARG A 33 6.92 -8.60 -4.27
C ARG A 33 7.87 -9.71 -3.80
N SER A 34 9.16 -9.58 -4.08
CA SER A 34 10.19 -10.50 -3.62
C SER A 34 10.30 -10.54 -2.09
N ALA A 35 10.23 -9.38 -1.44
CA ALA A 35 10.28 -9.26 0.01
C ALA A 35 9.07 -9.93 0.69
N VAL A 36 7.86 -9.71 0.17
CA VAL A 36 6.66 -10.40 0.65
C VAL A 36 6.80 -11.92 0.50
N ALA A 37 7.26 -12.38 -0.64
CA ALA A 37 7.46 -13.79 -0.89
C ALA A 37 8.56 -14.39 0.01
N TRP A 38 9.60 -13.63 0.30
CA TRP A 38 10.63 -14.03 1.26
C TRP A 38 10.06 -14.15 2.68
N LEU A 39 9.31 -13.13 3.12
CA LEU A 39 8.66 -13.14 4.43
C LEU A 39 7.72 -14.34 4.57
N TYR A 40 6.87 -14.59 3.59
CA TYR A 40 5.97 -15.74 3.59
C TYR A 40 6.70 -17.06 3.79
N ARG A 41 7.83 -17.27 3.09
CA ARG A 41 8.61 -18.51 3.18
C ARG A 41 9.39 -18.65 4.50
N HIS A 42 9.77 -17.53 5.13
CA HIS A 42 10.63 -17.53 6.31
C HIS A 42 9.89 -17.13 7.60
N ALA A 43 8.60 -16.82 7.52
CA ALA A 43 7.78 -16.33 8.64
C ALA A 43 7.94 -17.19 9.92
N GLY A 44 7.93 -18.51 9.78
CA GLY A 44 8.08 -19.44 10.91
C GLY A 44 9.40 -19.30 11.68
N ALA A 45 10.49 -18.91 11.01
CA ALA A 45 11.78 -18.68 11.68
C ALA A 45 11.78 -17.46 12.60
N TYR A 46 10.79 -16.56 12.42
CA TYR A 46 10.61 -15.33 13.19
C TYR A 46 9.37 -15.41 14.10
N GLY A 47 8.71 -16.55 14.21
CA GLY A 47 7.48 -16.69 14.99
C GLY A 47 6.29 -15.92 14.41
N ILE A 48 6.32 -15.64 13.10
CA ILE A 48 5.28 -14.90 12.38
C ILE A 48 4.31 -15.90 11.72
N ASP A 49 3.03 -15.61 11.82
CA ASP A 49 2.01 -16.33 11.06
C ASP A 49 2.01 -15.86 9.60
N ARG A 50 2.46 -16.73 8.71
CA ARG A 50 2.54 -16.45 7.27
C ARG A 50 1.18 -16.27 6.59
N ASP A 51 0.12 -16.78 7.21
CA ASP A 51 -1.24 -16.69 6.68
C ASP A 51 -1.96 -15.41 7.18
N ARG A 52 -1.23 -14.49 7.84
CA ARG A 52 -1.69 -13.20 8.35
C ARG A 52 -0.78 -12.03 7.92
N ILE A 53 -0.28 -12.05 6.69
CA ILE A 53 0.56 -10.99 6.15
C ILE A 53 -0.30 -9.83 5.66
N HIS A 54 -0.13 -8.66 6.28
CA HIS A 54 -0.73 -7.38 5.87
C HIS A 54 0.38 -6.43 5.42
N VAL A 55 0.09 -5.56 4.47
CA VAL A 55 1.07 -4.61 3.97
C VAL A 55 0.53 -3.19 4.09
N GLY A 56 1.36 -2.29 4.57
CA GLY A 56 1.00 -0.88 4.68
C GLY A 56 2.08 0.03 4.14
N GLY A 57 1.68 1.20 3.66
CA GLY A 57 2.61 2.20 3.20
C GLY A 57 2.00 3.58 3.07
N SER A 58 2.87 4.58 3.08
CA SER A 58 2.50 5.99 2.92
C SER A 58 3.10 6.55 1.64
N SER A 59 2.36 7.39 0.92
CA SER A 59 2.84 8.05 -0.31
C SER A 59 3.28 7.03 -1.37
N ALA A 60 4.53 7.04 -1.79
CA ALA A 60 5.11 6.02 -2.65
C ALA A 60 4.95 4.60 -2.06
N GLY A 61 5.06 4.45 -0.72
CA GLY A 61 4.81 3.18 -0.05
C GLY A 61 3.35 2.72 -0.16
N GLY A 62 2.39 3.65 -0.17
CA GLY A 62 0.97 3.38 -0.42
C GLY A 62 0.73 2.86 -1.85
N HIS A 63 1.41 3.43 -2.84
CA HIS A 63 1.42 2.92 -4.20
C HIS A 63 2.00 1.50 -4.25
N LEU A 64 3.19 1.27 -3.68
CA LEU A 64 3.85 -0.03 -3.68
C LEU A 64 3.02 -1.10 -2.97
N ALA A 65 2.34 -0.76 -1.87
CA ALA A 65 1.43 -1.66 -1.19
C ALA A 65 0.24 -2.03 -2.10
N ALA A 66 -0.36 -1.06 -2.80
CA ALA A 66 -1.46 -1.30 -3.72
C ALA A 66 -1.05 -2.12 -4.96
N MET A 67 0.22 -2.02 -5.43
CA MET A 67 0.77 -2.87 -6.50
C MET A 67 0.83 -4.36 -6.15
N LEU A 68 0.60 -4.72 -4.89
CA LEU A 68 0.47 -6.12 -4.45
C LEU A 68 -0.94 -6.67 -4.62
N LEU A 69 -1.94 -5.83 -4.91
CA LEU A 69 -3.33 -6.26 -5.12
C LEU A 69 -3.54 -6.94 -6.48
N GLY A 70 -2.73 -6.58 -7.49
CA GLY A 70 -2.83 -7.16 -8.83
C GLY A 70 -2.59 -8.66 -8.84
N ASP A 71 -3.22 -9.33 -9.80
CA ASP A 71 -3.09 -10.77 -9.99
C ASP A 71 -1.79 -11.16 -10.72
N ALA A 72 -1.51 -12.45 -10.76
CA ALA A 72 -0.42 -13.09 -11.52
C ALA A 72 1.02 -12.92 -10.99
N TRP A 73 1.34 -11.98 -10.11
CA TRP A 73 2.70 -11.92 -9.57
C TRP A 73 2.97 -13.05 -8.57
N GLN A 74 1.97 -13.50 -7.85
CA GLN A 74 2.05 -14.53 -6.80
C GLN A 74 2.61 -15.84 -7.36
N SER A 75 2.14 -16.27 -8.51
CA SER A 75 2.62 -17.50 -9.17
C SER A 75 4.09 -17.40 -9.57
N ARG A 76 4.55 -16.22 -10.01
CA ARG A 76 5.95 -15.96 -10.38
C ARG A 76 6.90 -16.03 -9.18
N PHE A 77 6.39 -15.79 -7.98
CA PHE A 77 7.16 -15.82 -6.73
C PHE A 77 6.89 -17.06 -5.87
N ASN A 78 6.09 -18.02 -6.37
CA ASN A 78 5.70 -19.25 -5.67
C ASN A 78 5.09 -18.97 -4.27
N VAL A 79 4.11 -18.09 -4.22
CA VAL A 79 3.29 -17.80 -3.04
C VAL A 79 1.80 -17.97 -3.37
N PRO A 80 0.94 -18.21 -2.36
CA PRO A 80 -0.51 -18.28 -2.57
C PRO A 80 -1.06 -16.99 -3.19
N GLN A 81 -2.15 -17.10 -3.96
CA GLN A 81 -2.82 -15.95 -4.56
C GLN A 81 -3.30 -14.96 -3.50
N ASP A 82 -3.74 -15.47 -2.36
CA ASP A 82 -4.23 -14.72 -1.21
C ASP A 82 -3.15 -14.46 -0.14
N VAL A 83 -1.87 -14.42 -0.51
CA VAL A 83 -0.75 -14.19 0.42
C VAL A 83 -0.89 -12.88 1.20
N ILE A 84 -1.51 -11.86 0.62
CA ILE A 84 -1.82 -10.59 1.27
C ILE A 84 -3.24 -10.66 1.84
N LYS A 85 -3.36 -10.41 3.15
CA LYS A 85 -4.64 -10.46 3.88
C LYS A 85 -5.25 -9.08 4.13
N GLY A 86 -4.52 -8.02 3.90
CA GLY A 86 -5.02 -6.64 4.00
C GLY A 86 -3.98 -5.63 3.56
N ILE A 87 -4.47 -4.48 3.06
CA ILE A 87 -3.63 -3.36 2.62
C ILE A 87 -4.03 -2.10 3.38
N LEU A 88 -3.03 -1.39 3.91
CA LEU A 88 -3.17 -0.04 4.45
C LEU A 88 -2.50 0.96 3.50
N GLY A 89 -3.30 1.80 2.86
CA GLY A 89 -2.82 2.85 1.96
C GLY A 89 -3.00 4.25 2.56
N LEU A 90 -1.90 4.90 2.91
CA LEU A 90 -1.90 6.26 3.42
C LEU A 90 -1.42 7.21 2.35
N SER A 91 -2.29 8.12 1.90
CA SER A 91 -1.96 9.11 0.86
C SER A 91 -1.27 8.49 -0.36
N GLY A 92 -1.74 7.30 -0.76
CA GLY A 92 -1.13 6.54 -1.84
C GLY A 92 -1.41 7.15 -3.21
N LEU A 93 -0.66 6.68 -4.19
CA LEU A 93 -0.81 7.04 -5.60
C LEU A 93 -1.32 5.81 -6.36
N TYR A 94 -2.55 5.86 -6.85
CA TYR A 94 -3.22 4.68 -7.41
C TYR A 94 -3.39 4.74 -8.92
N ASP A 95 -3.42 5.94 -9.49
CA ASP A 95 -3.25 6.21 -10.93
C ASP A 95 -2.07 7.16 -11.10
N ILE A 96 -0.95 6.63 -11.58
CA ILE A 96 0.30 7.39 -11.69
C ILE A 96 0.53 7.99 -13.08
N ARG A 97 -0.40 7.82 -14.02
CA ARG A 97 -0.27 8.42 -15.37
C ARG A 97 -0.04 9.93 -15.34
N PRO A 98 -0.73 10.72 -14.48
CA PRO A 98 -0.48 12.16 -14.40
C PRO A 98 0.95 12.53 -13.94
N LEU A 99 1.70 11.59 -13.36
CA LEU A 99 3.08 11.85 -12.95
C LEU A 99 4.04 11.97 -14.14
N CYS A 100 3.64 11.47 -15.33
CA CYS A 100 4.44 11.60 -16.55
C CYS A 100 4.65 13.06 -16.95
N ASP A 101 3.72 13.95 -16.59
CA ASP A 101 3.70 15.35 -17.02
C ASP A 101 4.25 16.34 -15.97
N ILE A 102 4.76 15.84 -14.84
CA ILE A 102 5.24 16.72 -13.77
C ILE A 102 6.71 16.42 -13.40
N GLY A 103 7.35 17.36 -12.71
CA GLY A 103 8.78 17.32 -12.42
C GLY A 103 9.29 16.06 -11.74
N VAL A 104 8.45 15.33 -10.99
CA VAL A 104 8.85 14.05 -10.39
C VAL A 104 9.24 13.00 -11.45
N ASN A 105 8.77 13.13 -12.68
CA ASN A 105 9.11 12.20 -13.75
C ASN A 105 10.58 12.27 -14.19
N GLU A 106 11.32 13.31 -13.82
CA GLU A 106 12.77 13.35 -13.99
C GLU A 106 13.46 12.17 -13.30
N TRP A 107 12.89 11.68 -12.19
CA TRP A 107 13.40 10.53 -11.44
C TRP A 107 12.67 9.23 -11.78
N LEU A 108 11.35 9.28 -11.97
CA LEU A 108 10.53 8.11 -12.31
C LEU A 108 10.83 7.59 -13.72
N ARG A 109 11.12 8.50 -14.67
CA ARG A 109 11.39 8.19 -16.09
C ARG A 109 10.34 7.29 -16.72
N LEU A 110 9.08 7.55 -16.38
CA LEU A 110 7.92 6.82 -16.91
C LEU A 110 7.49 7.43 -18.23
N HIS A 111 6.97 6.57 -19.09
CA HIS A 111 6.11 6.92 -20.22
C HIS A 111 4.71 6.35 -20.00
N ASP A 112 3.72 6.80 -20.78
CA ASP A 112 2.29 6.53 -20.56
C ASP A 112 1.96 5.05 -20.39
N GLU A 113 2.53 4.19 -21.23
CA GLU A 113 2.29 2.75 -21.17
C GLU A 113 2.81 2.14 -19.85
N GLN A 114 4.00 2.52 -19.43
CA GLN A 114 4.57 2.07 -18.15
C GLN A 114 3.77 2.60 -16.97
N ALA A 115 3.38 3.88 -17.02
CA ALA A 115 2.57 4.47 -15.97
C ALA A 115 1.21 3.78 -15.85
N ALA A 116 0.58 3.42 -16.98
CA ALA A 116 -0.65 2.65 -16.97
C ALA A 116 -0.47 1.26 -16.32
N LEU A 117 0.57 0.51 -16.71
CA LEU A 117 0.89 -0.82 -16.15
C LEU A 117 1.24 -0.79 -14.65
N LEU A 118 1.72 0.35 -14.17
CA LEU A 118 2.12 0.55 -12.77
C LEU A 118 1.09 1.38 -11.99
N SER A 119 -0.13 1.48 -12.49
CA SER A 119 -1.25 2.15 -11.82
C SER A 119 -2.20 1.12 -11.21
N PRO A 120 -2.20 0.91 -9.88
CA PRO A 120 -3.07 -0.08 -9.23
C PRO A 120 -4.57 0.12 -9.52
N ALA A 121 -5.00 1.35 -9.79
CA ALA A 121 -6.38 1.66 -10.11
C ALA A 121 -6.82 1.14 -11.50
N LEU A 122 -5.89 0.79 -12.38
CA LEU A 122 -6.17 0.30 -13.73
C LEU A 122 -6.10 -1.23 -13.85
N ASP A 123 -5.71 -1.92 -12.78
CA ASP A 123 -5.56 -3.38 -12.73
C ASP A 123 -6.16 -3.93 -11.43
N LEU A 124 -7.48 -3.71 -11.25
CA LEU A 124 -8.18 -4.22 -10.08
C LEU A 124 -8.50 -5.72 -10.25
N PRO A 125 -8.19 -6.55 -9.24
CA PRO A 125 -8.57 -7.97 -9.28
C PRO A 125 -10.09 -8.13 -9.13
N LEU A 126 -10.62 -9.27 -9.57
CA LEU A 126 -12.04 -9.61 -9.38
C LEU A 126 -12.39 -9.86 -7.91
N GLN A 127 -11.42 -10.28 -7.12
CA GLN A 127 -11.53 -10.51 -5.67
C GLN A 127 -10.22 -10.06 -5.03
N GLY A 128 -10.27 -9.54 -3.81
CA GLY A 128 -9.06 -9.08 -3.15
C GLY A 128 -9.25 -8.89 -1.64
N PRO A 129 -8.16 -8.70 -0.92
CA PRO A 129 -8.20 -8.46 0.52
C PRO A 129 -8.87 -7.12 0.86
N PRO A 130 -9.29 -6.93 2.12
CA PRO A 130 -9.72 -5.62 2.61
C PRO A 130 -8.60 -4.58 2.46
N VAL A 131 -9.02 -3.37 2.14
CA VAL A 131 -8.13 -2.21 2.02
C VAL A 131 -8.62 -1.09 2.93
N VAL A 132 -7.74 -0.57 3.77
CA VAL A 132 -7.98 0.66 4.55
C VAL A 132 -7.24 1.79 3.88
N LEU A 133 -7.95 2.86 3.58
CA LEU A 133 -7.45 4.07 2.93
C LEU A 133 -7.60 5.28 3.82
N CYS A 134 -6.60 6.17 3.82
CA CYS A 134 -6.67 7.45 4.49
C CYS A 134 -5.79 8.47 3.76
N ALA A 135 -6.25 9.71 3.66
CA ALA A 135 -5.43 10.86 3.28
C ALA A 135 -5.61 11.96 4.32
N GLY A 136 -4.57 12.74 4.58
CA GLY A 136 -4.63 13.85 5.51
C GLY A 136 -5.50 15.00 4.96
N GLY A 137 -6.36 15.56 5.79
CA GLY A 137 -7.26 16.63 5.38
C GLY A 137 -6.55 17.91 4.94
N LEU A 138 -5.32 18.13 5.43
CA LEU A 138 -4.47 19.27 5.07
C LEU A 138 -3.54 18.99 3.88
N GLU A 139 -3.69 17.85 3.23
CA GLU A 139 -2.92 17.52 2.03
C GLU A 139 -3.42 18.26 0.78
N THR A 140 -2.58 18.23 -0.26
CA THR A 140 -2.97 18.75 -1.57
C THR A 140 -4.16 17.98 -2.15
N THR A 141 -4.90 18.62 -3.03
CA THR A 141 -6.05 18.00 -3.71
C THR A 141 -5.67 16.71 -4.43
N GLY A 142 -4.44 16.64 -4.96
CA GLY A 142 -3.96 15.46 -5.70
C GLY A 142 -3.99 14.17 -4.86
N PHE A 143 -3.40 14.18 -3.65
CA PHE A 143 -3.40 12.99 -2.78
C PHE A 143 -4.80 12.62 -2.29
N LYS A 144 -5.61 13.62 -1.93
CA LYS A 144 -7.00 13.39 -1.54
C LYS A 144 -7.80 12.78 -2.69
N HIS A 145 -7.64 13.31 -3.91
CA HIS A 145 -8.31 12.78 -5.10
C HIS A 145 -7.89 11.33 -5.39
N GLN A 146 -6.60 11.01 -5.34
CA GLN A 146 -6.09 9.64 -5.54
C GLN A 146 -6.74 8.65 -4.56
N THR A 147 -6.82 9.04 -3.28
CA THR A 147 -7.41 8.20 -2.23
C THR A 147 -8.91 7.99 -2.45
N LEU A 148 -9.67 9.06 -2.72
CA LEU A 148 -11.10 8.98 -2.97
C LEU A 148 -11.44 8.23 -4.28
N TYR A 149 -10.66 8.47 -5.31
CA TYR A 149 -10.82 7.78 -6.60
C TYR A 149 -10.64 6.27 -6.43
N PHE A 150 -9.56 5.86 -5.77
CA PHE A 150 -9.30 4.43 -5.56
C PHE A 150 -10.34 3.77 -4.64
N HIS A 151 -10.81 4.49 -3.62
CA HIS A 151 -11.92 4.06 -2.77
C HIS A 151 -13.18 3.80 -3.61
N ALA A 152 -13.61 4.80 -4.39
CA ALA A 152 -14.81 4.69 -5.22
C ALA A 152 -14.72 3.54 -6.24
N LEU A 153 -13.57 3.36 -6.90
CA LEU A 153 -13.36 2.25 -7.81
C LEU A 153 -13.49 0.88 -7.12
N ARG A 154 -12.94 0.73 -5.94
CA ARG A 154 -13.05 -0.53 -5.19
C ARG A 154 -14.50 -0.81 -4.76
N GLU A 155 -15.24 0.21 -4.34
CA GLU A 155 -16.68 0.08 -4.03
C GLU A 155 -17.49 -0.33 -5.26
N GLU A 156 -17.25 0.32 -6.41
CA GLU A 156 -17.93 0.01 -7.67
C GLU A 156 -17.70 -1.44 -8.11
N HIS A 157 -16.49 -1.97 -7.85
CA HIS A 157 -16.13 -3.36 -8.15
C HIS A 157 -16.53 -4.37 -7.05
N GLY A 158 -17.24 -3.92 -6.00
CA GLY A 158 -17.64 -4.79 -4.88
C GLY A 158 -16.46 -5.32 -4.05
N LEU A 159 -15.30 -4.67 -4.11
CA LEU A 159 -14.11 -5.06 -3.38
C LEU A 159 -14.12 -4.42 -1.96
N PRO A 160 -13.75 -5.16 -0.92
CA PRO A 160 -13.80 -4.65 0.45
C PRO A 160 -12.83 -3.48 0.62
N VAL A 161 -13.36 -2.33 1.01
CA VAL A 161 -12.60 -1.10 1.24
C VAL A 161 -13.21 -0.28 2.37
N ARG A 162 -12.37 0.37 3.17
CA ARG A 162 -12.76 1.31 4.22
C ARG A 162 -11.97 2.60 4.06
N LEU A 163 -12.66 3.72 3.94
CA LEU A 163 -12.07 5.05 4.00
C LEU A 163 -12.11 5.55 5.44
N VAL A 164 -10.96 5.97 5.96
CA VAL A 164 -10.84 6.62 7.27
C VAL A 164 -10.70 8.11 7.05
N GLU A 165 -11.65 8.89 7.59
CA GLU A 165 -11.58 10.34 7.54
C GLU A 165 -10.48 10.87 8.45
N ASN A 166 -9.71 11.82 7.95
CA ASN A 166 -8.73 12.58 8.70
C ASN A 166 -8.75 14.05 8.25
N THR A 167 -8.99 14.97 9.17
CA THR A 167 -9.20 16.40 8.86
C THR A 167 -8.03 17.29 9.26
N HIS A 168 -7.07 16.77 10.05
CA HIS A 168 -6.09 17.57 10.77
C HIS A 168 -4.63 17.24 10.48
N ASN A 169 -4.36 16.15 9.74
CA ASN A 169 -3.00 15.79 9.38
C ASN A 169 -2.64 16.25 7.96
N ASN A 170 -1.36 16.49 7.76
CA ASN A 170 -0.75 16.69 6.46
C ASN A 170 -0.05 15.42 5.99
N HIS A 171 0.55 15.46 4.80
CA HIS A 171 1.23 14.32 4.17
C HIS A 171 2.31 13.67 5.04
N PHE A 172 3.03 14.43 5.84
CA PHE A 172 4.17 13.95 6.60
C PHE A 172 3.83 13.42 7.98
N ASN A 173 2.74 13.91 8.58
CA ASN A 173 2.37 13.53 9.95
C ASN A 173 1.18 12.56 10.04
N LEU A 174 0.48 12.29 8.92
CA LEU A 174 -0.62 11.32 8.88
C LEU A 174 -0.20 9.95 9.43
N VAL A 175 0.98 9.48 9.06
CA VAL A 175 1.51 8.20 9.52
C VAL A 175 1.67 8.09 11.04
N ASN A 176 1.76 9.22 11.75
CA ASN A 176 1.87 9.25 13.20
C ASN A 176 0.58 8.82 13.90
N GLU A 177 -0.56 8.86 13.21
CA GLU A 177 -1.83 8.32 13.73
C GLU A 177 -1.70 6.83 14.11
N LEU A 178 -0.86 6.08 13.41
CA LEU A 178 -0.57 4.68 13.75
C LEU A 178 0.26 4.50 15.04
N ALA A 179 0.74 5.59 15.64
CA ALA A 179 1.39 5.55 16.95
C ALA A 179 0.40 5.80 18.10
N ASN A 180 -0.83 6.22 17.79
CA ASN A 180 -1.88 6.49 18.75
C ASN A 180 -2.96 5.39 18.71
N PRO A 181 -3.02 4.47 19.70
CA PRO A 181 -4.02 3.41 19.73
C PRO A 181 -5.48 3.90 19.76
N GLN A 182 -5.72 5.16 20.11
CA GLN A 182 -7.07 5.77 20.13
C GLN A 182 -7.46 6.42 18.80
N SER A 183 -6.55 6.52 17.84
CA SER A 183 -6.88 7.11 16.55
C SER A 183 -7.79 6.20 15.73
N ALA A 184 -8.67 6.80 14.92
CA ALA A 184 -9.55 6.07 14.02
C ALA A 184 -8.75 5.23 13.01
N LEU A 185 -7.56 5.74 12.59
CA LEU A 185 -6.69 5.03 11.65
C LEU A 185 -6.06 3.78 12.28
N PHE A 186 -5.56 3.89 13.53
CA PHE A 186 -5.02 2.73 14.23
C PHE A 186 -6.11 1.67 14.44
N GLN A 187 -7.29 2.08 14.92
CA GLN A 187 -8.42 1.15 15.14
C GLN A 187 -8.84 0.46 13.83
N ALA A 188 -9.01 1.22 12.74
CA ALA A 188 -9.35 0.63 11.45
C ALA A 188 -8.28 -0.36 10.94
N THR A 189 -7.00 -0.06 11.22
CA THR A 189 -5.90 -0.96 10.87
C THR A 189 -5.96 -2.25 11.69
N MET A 190 -6.21 -2.14 13.00
CA MET A 190 -6.35 -3.32 13.87
C MET A 190 -7.58 -4.15 13.53
N ASP A 191 -8.72 -3.52 13.22
CA ASP A 191 -9.93 -4.21 12.75
C ASP A 191 -9.67 -5.02 11.46
N MET A 192 -8.83 -4.51 10.56
CA MET A 192 -8.44 -5.21 9.34
C MET A 192 -7.50 -6.38 9.62
N ILE A 193 -6.62 -6.24 10.61
CA ILE A 193 -5.65 -7.29 10.98
C ILE A 193 -6.34 -8.43 11.75
N GLY A 194 -7.33 -8.15 12.55
CA GLY A 194 -8.12 -9.14 13.33
C GLY A 194 -7.48 -9.51 14.66
#